data_94e728faff1cbdd288f0d41102904cac
#
_entry.id   94e728faff1cbdd288f0d41102904cac
#
_cell.length_a   1.000
_cell.length_b   1.000
_cell.length_c   1.000
_cell.angle_alpha   90.00
_cell.angle_beta   90.00
_cell.angle_gamma   90.00
#
_symmetry.space_group_name_H-M   'P 1'
#
loop_
_entity.id
_entity.type
_entity.pdbx_description
1 polymer ?
#
loop_
_entity_poly.entity_id
_entity_poly.type
_entity_poly.pdbx_seq_one_letter_code
_entity_poly.pdbx_strand_id
1 'polypeptide(L)'
;YSNSQQRPNMFVPRLLRKEIEYIHTNHKRDFIHIDDVCNAITFLMNRDAPGVYDIGTGISTPLKQITDFFDIECEERIGGENERLCNKADISKLTDLGWTPQINLFEYLKSQKDLTL
;
A
#
# COMPACT_ATOMS: atom_id res chain seq x y z
N TYR A 1 3.92 -3.39 -1.49
CA TYR A 1 3.34 -4.74 -1.59
C TYR A 1 3.66 -5.38 -2.93
N SER A 2 3.60 -6.67 -2.95
CA SER A 2 3.72 -7.48 -4.17
C SER A 2 2.96 -8.79 -3.95
N ASN A 3 2.99 -9.71 -4.95
CA ASN A 3 2.24 -10.97 -4.82
C ASN A 3 3.05 -12.10 -4.19
N SER A 4 4.18 -12.51 -4.76
CA SER A 4 4.84 -13.76 -4.39
C SER A 4 6.15 -13.57 -3.62
N GLN A 5 6.74 -12.38 -3.63
CA GLN A 5 8.06 -12.15 -3.03
C GLN A 5 8.02 -11.30 -1.76
N GLN A 6 6.86 -10.83 -1.38
CA GLN A 6 6.68 -10.10 -0.14
C GLN A 6 6.67 -11.10 1.04
N ARG A 7 7.15 -10.65 2.21
CA ARG A 7 7.12 -11.48 3.42
C ARG A 7 5.70 -11.97 3.70
N PRO A 8 5.50 -13.28 3.96
CA PRO A 8 4.15 -13.85 4.12
C PRO A 8 3.35 -13.27 5.29
N ASN A 9 4.00 -12.72 6.32
CA ASN A 9 3.33 -12.16 7.49
C ASN A 9 2.89 -10.70 7.33
N MET A 10 3.15 -10.08 6.19
CA MET A 10 2.70 -8.71 5.92
C MET A 10 1.20 -8.69 5.57
N PHE A 11 0.59 -7.49 5.63
CA PHE A 11 -0.86 -7.34 5.53
C PHE A 11 -1.42 -7.85 4.19
N VAL A 12 -0.86 -7.42 3.06
CA VAL A 12 -1.42 -7.78 1.74
C VAL A 12 -1.31 -9.28 1.47
N PRO A 13 -0.17 -9.96 1.70
CA PRO A 13 -0.13 -11.42 1.56
C PRO A 13 -1.13 -12.16 2.46
N ARG A 14 -1.29 -11.72 3.70
CA ARG A 14 -2.27 -12.32 4.62
C ARG A 14 -3.70 -12.09 4.15
N LEU A 15 -3.99 -10.90 3.64
CA LEU A 15 -5.29 -10.58 3.04
C LEU A 15 -5.62 -11.53 1.88
N LEU A 16 -4.67 -11.74 0.97
CA LEU A 16 -4.86 -12.61 -0.19
C LEU A 16 -5.09 -14.07 0.20
N ARG A 17 -4.51 -14.54 1.32
CA ARG A 17 -4.76 -15.87 1.86
C ARG A 17 -5.99 -15.93 2.76
N LYS A 18 -6.67 -14.80 2.99
CA LYS A 18 -7.80 -14.66 3.91
C LYS A 18 -7.45 -15.03 5.36
N GLU A 19 -6.22 -14.70 5.77
CA GLU A 19 -5.68 -15.00 7.10
C GLU A 19 -5.61 -13.74 7.98
N ILE A 20 -6.64 -12.92 7.96
CA ILE A 20 -6.73 -11.72 8.80
C ILE A 20 -7.57 -12.02 10.03
N GLU A 21 -6.95 -12.03 11.22
CA GLU A 21 -7.65 -12.27 12.50
C GLU A 21 -8.34 -11.00 12.99
N TYR A 22 -7.65 -9.86 12.90
CA TYR A 22 -8.21 -8.58 13.32
C TYR A 22 -7.58 -7.43 12.53
N ILE A 23 -8.26 -6.29 12.54
CA ILE A 23 -7.72 -5.03 12.01
C ILE A 23 -7.97 -3.91 13.03
N HIS A 24 -7.14 -2.88 12.98
CA HIS A 24 -7.40 -1.63 13.68
C HIS A 24 -8.17 -0.70 12.73
N THR A 25 -9.43 -0.41 13.07
CA THR A 25 -10.32 0.36 12.20
C THR A 25 -9.91 1.81 12.04
N ASN A 26 -9.09 2.33 12.96
CA ASN A 26 -8.55 3.69 12.90
C ASN A 26 -7.19 3.77 12.20
N HIS A 27 -6.70 2.67 11.63
CA HIS A 27 -5.43 2.64 10.90
C HIS A 27 -5.63 2.85 9.40
N LYS A 28 -4.78 3.69 8.82
CA LYS A 28 -4.69 3.94 7.37
C LYS A 28 -3.24 3.80 6.95
N ARG A 29 -3.00 3.30 5.76
CA ARG A 29 -1.66 3.12 5.23
C ARG A 29 -1.60 3.55 3.76
N ASP A 30 -0.43 4.04 3.36
CA ASP A 30 -0.13 4.28 1.97
C ASP A 30 0.49 3.00 1.40
N PHE A 31 -0.32 2.24 0.66
CA PHE A 31 0.12 0.99 0.04
C PHE A 31 0.65 1.24 -1.35
N ILE A 32 1.95 1.03 -1.55
CA ILE A 32 2.59 1.17 -2.86
C ILE A 32 3.07 -0.19 -3.35
N HIS A 33 2.81 -0.49 -4.63
CA HIS A 33 3.31 -1.70 -5.26
C HIS A 33 4.81 -1.59 -5.52
N ILE A 34 5.52 -2.73 -5.40
CA ILE A 34 6.97 -2.76 -5.57
C ILE A 34 7.42 -2.25 -6.95
N ASP A 35 6.63 -2.49 -8.00
CA ASP A 35 6.96 -2.02 -9.34
C ASP A 35 6.96 -0.48 -9.41
N ASP A 36 6.03 0.17 -8.71
CA ASP A 36 6.03 1.63 -8.62
C ASP A 36 7.24 2.16 -7.84
N VAL A 37 7.67 1.46 -6.79
CA VAL A 37 8.89 1.83 -6.06
C VAL A 37 10.11 1.73 -6.98
N CYS A 38 10.25 0.63 -7.72
CA CYS A 38 11.36 0.43 -8.65
C CYS A 38 11.34 1.47 -9.77
N ASN A 39 10.16 1.79 -10.30
CA ASN A 39 10.01 2.81 -11.33
C ASN A 39 10.38 4.20 -10.82
N ALA A 40 10.03 4.54 -9.58
CA ALA A 40 10.42 5.81 -8.97
C ALA A 40 11.93 5.92 -8.82
N ILE A 41 12.57 4.85 -8.35
CA ILE A 41 14.03 4.80 -8.21
C ILE A 41 14.72 4.97 -9.55
N THR A 42 14.28 4.22 -10.56
CA THR A 42 14.82 4.31 -11.94
C THR A 42 14.63 5.71 -12.52
N PHE A 43 13.45 6.30 -12.28
CA PHE A 43 13.13 7.66 -12.71
C PHE A 43 14.13 8.67 -12.12
N LEU A 44 14.42 8.57 -10.82
CA LEU A 44 15.35 9.46 -10.14
C LEU A 44 16.80 9.23 -10.58
N MET A 45 17.20 7.96 -10.84
CA MET A 45 18.55 7.64 -11.29
C MET A 45 18.88 8.24 -12.65
N ASN A 46 17.90 8.47 -13.49
CA ASN A 46 18.06 9.02 -14.82
C ASN A 46 17.95 10.55 -14.87
N ARG A 47 17.91 11.19 -13.72
CA ARG A 47 17.76 12.64 -13.60
C ARG A 47 18.84 13.23 -12.69
N ASP A 48 19.24 14.46 -13.00
CA ASP A 48 20.12 15.25 -12.12
C ASP A 48 19.25 16.02 -11.13
N ALA A 49 18.72 15.30 -10.12
CA ALA A 49 17.80 15.85 -9.12
C ALA A 49 18.16 15.31 -7.73
N PRO A 50 19.32 15.74 -7.17
CA PRO A 50 19.75 15.26 -5.87
C PRO A 50 18.79 15.70 -4.77
N GLY A 51 18.72 14.93 -3.67
CA GLY A 51 17.90 15.24 -2.52
C GLY A 51 17.25 14.01 -1.90
N VAL A 52 16.37 14.28 -0.94
CA VAL A 52 15.59 13.24 -0.26
C VAL A 52 14.17 13.26 -0.83
N TYR A 53 13.67 12.09 -1.19
CA TYR A 53 12.36 11.93 -1.80
C TYR A 53 11.53 10.90 -1.04
N ASP A 54 10.29 11.24 -0.71
CA ASP A 54 9.31 10.27 -0.25
C ASP A 54 8.75 9.52 -1.45
N ILE A 55 8.76 8.19 -1.37
CA ILE A 55 8.20 7.32 -2.43
C ILE A 55 6.95 6.65 -1.87
N GLY A 56 5.82 6.88 -2.49
CA GLY A 56 4.54 6.32 -2.13
C GLY A 56 3.50 6.67 -3.17
N THR A 57 2.23 6.42 -2.85
CA THR A 57 1.11 6.78 -3.74
C THR A 57 0.55 8.16 -3.44
N GLY A 58 0.81 8.68 -2.23
CA GLY A 58 0.18 9.91 -1.76
C GLY A 58 -1.26 9.71 -1.30
N ILE A 59 -1.71 8.46 -1.21
CA ILE A 59 -3.07 8.11 -0.77
C ILE A 59 -2.97 7.21 0.46
N SER A 60 -3.68 7.57 1.52
CA SER A 60 -3.76 6.77 2.74
C SER A 60 -5.08 6.01 2.74
N THR A 61 -5.03 4.68 2.77
CA THR A 61 -6.20 3.81 2.64
C THR A 61 -6.51 3.15 4.00
N PRO A 62 -7.76 3.28 4.50
CA PRO A 62 -8.17 2.57 5.72
C PRO A 62 -8.13 1.05 5.53
N LEU A 63 -7.63 0.34 6.54
CA LEU A 63 -7.59 -1.13 6.49
C LEU A 63 -8.98 -1.73 6.37
N LYS A 64 -9.98 -1.15 7.03
CA LYS A 64 -11.37 -1.60 6.93
C LYS A 64 -11.90 -1.54 5.51
N GLN A 65 -11.56 -0.52 4.74
CA GLN A 65 -11.99 -0.42 3.34
C GLN A 65 -11.45 -1.59 2.51
N ILE A 66 -10.25 -2.06 2.83
CA ILE A 66 -9.62 -3.17 2.13
C ILE A 66 -10.28 -4.50 2.51
N THR A 67 -10.51 -4.75 3.80
CA THR A 67 -11.18 -5.98 4.24
C THR A 67 -12.62 -6.05 3.73
N ASP A 68 -13.33 -4.93 3.70
CA ASP A 68 -14.68 -4.87 3.13
C ASP A 68 -14.68 -5.18 1.63
N PHE A 69 -13.68 -4.68 0.90
CA PHE A 69 -13.53 -4.98 -0.54
C PHE A 69 -13.36 -6.48 -0.82
N PHE A 70 -12.67 -7.19 0.10
CA PHE A 70 -12.43 -8.63 -0.03
C PHE A 70 -13.49 -9.48 0.68
N ASP A 71 -14.54 -8.88 1.24
CA ASP A 71 -15.59 -9.56 2.00
C ASP A 71 -15.02 -10.41 3.15
N ILE A 72 -13.98 -9.87 3.81
CA ILE A 72 -13.34 -10.53 4.94
C ILE A 72 -14.00 -10.05 6.24
N GLU A 73 -14.55 -11.00 6.99
CA GLU A 73 -15.03 -10.76 8.36
C GLU A 73 -13.89 -11.05 9.34
N CYS A 74 -13.56 -10.06 10.16
CA CYS A 74 -12.54 -10.19 11.17
C CYS A 74 -12.87 -9.29 12.36
N GLU A 75 -12.18 -9.52 13.49
CA GLU A 75 -12.32 -8.69 14.67
C GLU A 75 -11.88 -7.26 14.37
N GLU A 76 -12.65 -6.27 14.82
CA GLU A 76 -12.32 -4.86 14.70
C GLU A 76 -11.84 -4.34 16.05
N ARG A 77 -10.67 -3.70 16.06
CA ARG A 77 -10.05 -3.10 17.23
C ARG A 77 -9.70 -1.65 16.95
N ILE A 78 -9.46 -0.89 18.01
CA ILE A 78 -8.96 0.48 17.91
C ILE A 78 -7.50 0.47 18.35
N GLY A 79 -6.61 1.00 17.51
CA GLY A 79 -5.19 1.11 17.82
C GLY A 79 -4.94 2.04 19.00
N GLY A 80 -3.88 1.77 19.76
CA GLY A 80 -3.50 2.56 20.93
C GLY A 80 -2.92 3.93 20.57
N GLU A 81 -2.81 4.80 21.56
CA GLU A 81 -2.33 6.19 21.39
C GLU A 81 -0.89 6.26 20.86
N ASN A 82 -0.07 5.25 21.14
CA ASN A 82 1.33 5.22 20.71
C ASN A 82 1.55 4.55 19.36
N GLU A 83 0.49 4.08 18.71
CA GLU A 83 0.56 3.45 17.40
C GLU A 83 0.39 4.48 16.30
N ARG A 84 1.11 4.26 15.20
CA ARG A 84 0.96 5.10 14.02
C ARG A 84 -0.41 4.82 13.38
N LEU A 85 -1.31 5.78 13.45
CA LEU A 85 -2.67 5.65 12.92
C LEU A 85 -2.73 5.84 11.41
N CYS A 86 -1.86 6.69 10.87
CA CYS A 86 -1.88 7.03 9.45
C CYS A 86 -0.44 7.20 8.94
N ASN A 87 -0.15 6.63 7.79
CA ASN A 87 1.01 7.05 7.03
C ASN A 87 0.58 7.40 5.61
N LYS A 88 1.26 8.40 5.05
CA LYS A 88 1.03 8.85 3.69
C LYS A 88 2.29 9.56 3.22
N ALA A 89 2.83 9.13 2.08
CA ALA A 89 3.99 9.79 1.50
C ALA A 89 3.61 11.15 0.95
N ASP A 90 4.50 12.13 1.10
CA ASP A 90 4.39 13.39 0.38
C ASP A 90 5.14 13.26 -0.94
N ILE A 91 4.41 12.99 -2.01
CA ILE A 91 4.98 12.77 -3.33
C ILE A 91 5.10 14.04 -4.18
N SER A 92 4.91 15.21 -3.60
CA SER A 92 4.93 16.48 -4.35
C SER A 92 6.23 16.70 -5.11
N LYS A 93 7.39 16.37 -4.52
CA LYS A 93 8.68 16.48 -5.21
C LYS A 93 8.77 15.59 -6.45
N LEU A 94 8.32 14.33 -6.33
CA LEU A 94 8.33 13.39 -7.46
C LEU A 94 7.34 13.79 -8.54
N THR A 95 6.14 14.22 -8.16
CA THR A 95 5.14 14.69 -9.14
C THR A 95 5.58 15.95 -9.85
N ASP A 96 6.25 16.86 -9.15
CA ASP A 96 6.81 18.07 -9.77
C ASP A 96 7.89 17.75 -10.81
N LEU A 97 8.63 16.62 -10.63
CA LEU A 97 9.60 16.14 -11.61
C LEU A 97 8.95 15.36 -12.77
N GLY A 98 7.69 14.96 -12.63
CA GLY A 98 6.95 14.25 -13.68
C GLY A 98 6.65 12.79 -13.40
N TRP A 99 6.99 12.26 -12.21
CA TRP A 99 6.67 10.89 -11.84
C TRP A 99 5.31 10.81 -11.13
N THR A 100 4.53 9.78 -11.46
CA THR A 100 3.30 9.45 -10.74
C THR A 100 3.21 7.94 -10.55
N PRO A 101 2.59 7.46 -9.46
CA PRO A 101 2.33 6.03 -9.28
C PRO A 101 1.35 5.53 -10.35
N GLN A 102 1.57 4.31 -10.83
CA GLN A 102 0.79 3.74 -11.93
C GLN A 102 -0.13 2.61 -11.49
N ILE A 103 0.16 1.96 -10.36
CA ILE A 103 -0.58 0.78 -9.91
C ILE A 103 -1.54 1.18 -8.81
N ASN A 104 -2.84 1.00 -9.07
CA ASN A 104 -3.90 1.25 -8.09
C ASN A 104 -4.08 0.02 -7.21
N LEU A 105 -4.17 0.21 -5.89
CA LEU A 105 -4.29 -0.88 -4.92
C LEU A 105 -5.52 -1.75 -5.20
N PHE A 106 -6.69 -1.15 -5.37
CA PHE A 106 -7.93 -1.91 -5.53
C PHE A 106 -8.01 -2.63 -6.87
N GLU A 107 -7.45 -2.05 -7.93
CA GLU A 107 -7.34 -2.75 -9.23
C GLU A 107 -6.42 -3.97 -9.12
N TYR A 108 -5.28 -3.82 -8.42
CA TYR A 108 -4.37 -4.94 -8.16
C TYR A 108 -5.06 -6.02 -7.33
N LEU A 109 -5.71 -5.64 -6.22
CA LEU A 109 -6.41 -6.60 -5.36
C LEU A 109 -7.52 -7.31 -6.11
N LYS A 110 -8.27 -6.62 -6.97
CA LYS A 110 -9.30 -7.23 -7.81
C LYS A 110 -8.71 -8.27 -8.74
N SER A 111 -7.59 -7.98 -9.38
CA SER A 111 -6.92 -8.93 -10.27
C SER A 111 -6.48 -10.19 -9.53
N GLN A 112 -5.98 -10.04 -8.30
CA GLN A 112 -5.57 -11.18 -7.47
C GLN A 112 -6.78 -11.98 -6.96
N LYS A 113 -7.87 -11.32 -6.63
CA LYS A 113 -9.12 -11.96 -6.24
C LYS A 113 -9.70 -12.82 -7.39
N ASP A 114 -9.67 -12.30 -8.60
CA ASP A 114 -10.14 -13.01 -9.79
C ASP A 114 -9.27 -14.24 -10.10
N LEU A 115 -7.97 -14.18 -9.80
CA LEU A 115 -7.05 -15.30 -9.99
C LEU A 115 -7.23 -16.42 -8.97
N THR A 116 -7.79 -16.13 -7.80
CA THR A 116 -7.98 -17.12 -6.72
C THR A 116 -9.35 -17.82 -6.78
N LEU A 117 -10.18 -17.46 -7.71
CA LEU A 117 -11.46 -18.14 -7.97
C LEU A 117 -11.26 -19.35 -8.95
#